data_831f84316c9f8755f7120d83608fcc7d
#
_entry.id   831f84316c9f8755f7120d83608fcc7d
#
_cell.length_a   1.000
_cell.length_b   1.000
_cell.length_c   1.000
_cell.angle_alpha   90.00
_cell.angle_beta   90.00
_cell.angle_gamma   90.00
#
_symmetry.space_group_name_H-M   'P 1'
#
loop_
_entity.id
_entity.type
_entity.pdbx_description
1 polymer ?
#
loop_
_entity_poly.entity_id
_entity_poly.type
_entity_poly.pdbx_seq_one_letter_code
_entity_poly.pdbx_strand_id
1 'polypeptide(L)'
;MLISRSIARKLVATSTAAVAFVMLYEVTAFDSRFAARQAEEQENTAPPAPGLKLRFTATAYCKGTTTASGVNVRTGIAAADPDLLPVGSVIEVDKSGDRYNGIYTIMDTGPLVQGRHIDLYMWNCNEALAFGAQRIVITVLRLGWNPKATNPGLIERLFRAREAAQQPPPPLPSRPLDIR
;
A
#
# COMPACT_ATOMS: atom_id res chain seq x y z
N MET A 1 -43.16 37.15 -35.85
CA MET A 1 -43.72 36.38 -34.71
C MET A 1 -42.98 36.84 -33.44
N LEU A 2 -43.59 37.72 -32.61
CA LEU A 2 -42.92 38.22 -31.40
C LEU A 2 -43.20 37.24 -30.25
N ILE A 3 -42.14 36.62 -29.76
CA ILE A 3 -42.22 35.73 -28.61
C ILE A 3 -42.66 36.56 -27.38
N SER A 4 -43.76 36.15 -26.75
CA SER A 4 -44.26 36.80 -25.53
C SER A 4 -43.16 36.87 -24.46
N ARG A 5 -43.02 38.00 -23.78
CA ARG A 5 -42.03 38.19 -22.68
C ARG A 5 -42.13 37.14 -21.60
N SER A 6 -43.27 36.52 -21.37
CA SER A 6 -43.45 35.45 -20.41
C SER A 6 -42.83 34.14 -20.89
N ILE A 7 -42.91 33.82 -22.18
CA ILE A 7 -42.30 32.64 -22.80
C ILE A 7 -40.79 32.81 -22.84
N ALA A 8 -40.28 33.99 -23.18
CA ALA A 8 -38.85 34.27 -23.16
C ALA A 8 -38.25 34.09 -21.75
N ARG A 9 -38.90 34.55 -20.69
CA ARG A 9 -38.45 34.34 -19.29
C ARG A 9 -38.43 32.87 -18.88
N LYS A 10 -39.45 32.11 -19.29
CA LYS A 10 -39.49 30.65 -19.00
C LYS A 10 -38.38 29.91 -19.73
N LEU A 11 -38.11 30.23 -21.00
CA LEU A 11 -37.03 29.65 -21.77
C LEU A 11 -35.66 29.96 -21.17
N VAL A 12 -35.42 31.20 -20.74
CA VAL A 12 -34.18 31.56 -20.07
C VAL A 12 -34.03 30.82 -18.74
N ALA A 13 -35.08 30.76 -17.92
CA ALA A 13 -35.02 30.04 -16.64
C ALA A 13 -34.75 28.53 -16.82
N THR A 14 -35.37 27.88 -17.80
CA THR A 14 -35.12 26.45 -18.06
C THR A 14 -33.73 26.20 -18.61
N SER A 15 -33.23 27.08 -19.50
CA SER A 15 -31.88 26.93 -20.03
C SER A 15 -30.79 27.16 -18.96
N THR A 16 -30.97 28.14 -18.08
CA THR A 16 -30.05 28.37 -16.96
C THR A 16 -30.07 27.20 -15.96
N ALA A 17 -31.25 26.65 -15.66
CA ALA A 17 -31.36 25.46 -14.81
C ALA A 17 -30.69 24.24 -15.42
N ALA A 18 -30.85 24.02 -16.73
CA ALA A 18 -30.20 22.92 -17.44
C ALA A 18 -28.67 23.07 -17.45
N VAL A 19 -28.15 24.26 -17.71
CA VAL A 19 -26.71 24.53 -17.65
C VAL A 19 -26.15 24.32 -16.24
N ALA A 20 -26.85 24.80 -15.21
CA ALA A 20 -26.43 24.59 -13.81
C ALA A 20 -26.43 23.12 -13.43
N PHE A 21 -27.42 22.35 -13.89
CA PHE A 21 -27.48 20.91 -13.64
C PHE A 21 -26.32 20.18 -14.31
N VAL A 22 -26.00 20.50 -15.55
CA VAL A 22 -24.85 19.88 -16.27
C VAL A 22 -23.55 20.24 -15.55
N MET A 23 -23.34 21.47 -15.15
CA MET A 23 -22.15 21.90 -14.42
C MET A 23 -21.99 21.16 -13.08
N LEU A 24 -23.09 21.01 -12.31
CA LEU A 24 -23.08 20.26 -11.06
C LEU A 24 -22.78 18.78 -11.30
N TYR A 25 -23.32 18.20 -12.35
CA TYR A 25 -23.06 16.80 -12.71
C TYR A 25 -21.58 16.57 -13.06
N GLU A 26 -20.99 17.45 -13.87
CA GLU A 26 -19.56 17.36 -14.24
C GLU A 26 -18.65 17.47 -13.02
N VAL A 27 -18.94 18.40 -12.09
CA VAL A 27 -18.16 18.55 -10.86
C VAL A 27 -18.23 17.28 -10.00
N THR A 28 -19.42 16.70 -9.80
CA THR A 28 -19.57 15.48 -8.99
C THR A 28 -18.92 14.26 -9.65
N ALA A 29 -18.99 14.16 -10.97
CA ALA A 29 -18.32 13.08 -11.73
C ALA A 29 -16.80 13.21 -11.67
N PHE A 30 -16.26 14.42 -11.70
CA PHE A 30 -14.83 14.68 -11.57
C PHE A 30 -14.32 14.31 -10.17
N ASP A 31 -14.99 14.74 -9.11
CA ASP A 31 -14.64 14.42 -7.72
C ASP A 31 -14.64 12.90 -7.46
N SER A 32 -15.64 12.20 -7.98
CA SER A 32 -15.71 10.74 -7.79
C SER A 32 -14.57 10.01 -8.49
N ARG A 33 -14.16 10.43 -9.68
CA ARG A 33 -13.01 9.86 -10.41
C ARG A 33 -11.70 10.19 -9.72
N PHE A 34 -11.57 11.38 -9.16
CA PHE A 34 -10.37 11.78 -8.42
C PHE A 34 -10.24 10.99 -7.12
N ALA A 35 -11.33 10.84 -6.36
CA ALA A 35 -11.36 10.04 -5.14
C ALA A 35 -11.05 8.55 -5.42
N ALA A 36 -11.58 7.99 -6.51
CA ALA A 36 -11.29 6.61 -6.90
C ALA A 36 -9.80 6.40 -7.24
N ARG A 37 -9.17 7.34 -7.95
CA ARG A 37 -7.73 7.29 -8.24
C ARG A 37 -6.88 7.39 -6.97
N GLN A 38 -7.22 8.30 -6.07
CA GLN A 38 -6.51 8.41 -4.79
C GLN A 38 -6.65 7.14 -3.94
N ALA A 39 -7.81 6.51 -3.91
CA ALA A 39 -8.02 5.26 -3.20
C ALA A 39 -7.18 4.12 -3.81
N GLU A 40 -7.09 4.05 -5.14
CA GLU A 40 -6.27 3.07 -5.84
C GLU A 40 -4.76 3.30 -5.60
N GLU A 41 -4.31 4.55 -5.59
CA GLU A 41 -2.92 4.90 -5.26
C GLU A 41 -2.59 4.57 -3.80
N GLN A 42 -3.49 4.83 -2.87
CA GLN A 42 -3.32 4.47 -1.46
C GLN A 42 -3.28 2.95 -1.26
N GLU A 43 -4.15 2.20 -1.92
CA GLU A 43 -4.14 0.73 -1.86
C GLU A 43 -2.84 0.14 -2.41
N ASN A 44 -2.27 0.78 -3.45
CA ASN A 44 -1.00 0.34 -4.05
C ASN A 44 0.23 0.71 -3.21
N THR A 45 0.13 1.66 -2.29
CA THR A 45 1.26 2.20 -1.51
C THR A 45 1.20 1.77 -0.04
N ALA A 46 0.05 1.37 0.48
CA ALA A 46 -0.08 0.94 1.87
C ALA A 46 0.46 -0.48 2.09
N PRO A 47 1.16 -0.74 3.22
CA PRO A 47 1.57 -2.10 3.58
C PRO A 47 0.36 -3.03 3.67
N PRO A 48 0.39 -4.18 2.97
CA PRO A 48 -0.74 -5.10 2.94
C PRO A 48 -0.90 -5.84 4.26
N ALA A 49 -2.14 -6.12 4.64
CA ALA A 49 -2.40 -6.92 5.84
C ALA A 49 -1.92 -8.37 5.68
N PRO A 50 -1.47 -9.03 6.75
CA PRO A 50 -1.16 -10.46 6.75
C PRO A 50 -2.37 -11.30 6.28
N GLY A 51 -2.11 -12.34 5.47
CA GLY A 51 -3.13 -13.19 4.84
C GLY A 51 -3.66 -12.67 3.52
N LEU A 52 -3.36 -11.43 3.13
CA LEU A 52 -3.83 -10.85 1.87
C LEU A 52 -3.03 -11.41 0.69
N LYS A 53 -3.77 -11.78 -0.38
CA LYS A 53 -3.19 -12.21 -1.65
C LYS A 53 -3.17 -11.05 -2.64
N LEU A 54 -2.00 -10.77 -3.17
CA LEU A 54 -1.76 -9.63 -4.05
C LEU A 54 -1.03 -10.04 -5.33
N ARG A 55 -1.28 -9.32 -6.41
CA ARG A 55 -0.54 -9.48 -7.66
C ARG A 55 0.68 -8.59 -7.66
N PHE A 56 1.82 -9.19 -7.97
CA PHE A 56 3.11 -8.52 -8.11
C PHE A 56 3.76 -8.89 -9.44
N THR A 57 4.73 -8.09 -9.84
CA THR A 57 5.71 -8.46 -10.87
C THR A 57 6.95 -8.97 -10.15
N ALA A 58 7.45 -10.13 -10.54
CA ALA A 58 8.70 -10.68 -10.03
C ALA A 58 9.77 -10.64 -11.12
N THR A 59 10.96 -10.25 -10.74
CA THR A 59 12.21 -10.43 -11.48
C THR A 59 13.18 -11.23 -10.63
N ALA A 60 14.38 -11.50 -11.13
CA ALA A 60 15.39 -12.21 -10.37
C ALA A 60 16.77 -11.55 -10.52
N TYR A 61 17.55 -11.58 -9.45
CA TYR A 61 18.91 -11.10 -9.41
C TYR A 61 19.88 -12.15 -8.85
N CYS A 62 21.16 -12.05 -9.22
CA CYS A 62 22.20 -13.02 -8.83
C CYS A 62 23.47 -12.35 -8.33
N LYS A 63 23.51 -11.03 -8.26
CA LYS A 63 24.72 -10.25 -7.89
C LYS A 63 24.63 -9.81 -6.43
N GLY A 64 25.82 -9.64 -5.83
CA GLY A 64 25.95 -9.22 -4.44
C GLY A 64 26.19 -10.42 -3.51
N THR A 65 26.89 -10.15 -2.42
CA THR A 65 27.14 -11.14 -1.33
C THR A 65 26.38 -10.78 -0.08
N THR A 66 25.94 -9.52 0.02
CA THR A 66 25.26 -8.97 1.19
C THR A 66 24.07 -8.13 0.72
N THR A 67 22.94 -8.26 1.39
CA THR A 67 21.71 -7.51 1.18
C THR A 67 21.81 -6.11 1.79
N ALA A 68 20.87 -5.22 1.47
CA ALA A 68 20.77 -3.90 2.09
C ALA A 68 20.56 -3.96 3.62
N SER A 69 20.00 -5.06 4.15
CA SER A 69 19.86 -5.30 5.59
C SER A 69 21.13 -5.83 6.26
N GLY A 70 22.23 -6.01 5.51
CA GLY A 70 23.51 -6.53 6.05
C GLY A 70 23.58 -8.05 6.18
N VAL A 71 22.61 -8.79 5.67
CA VAL A 71 22.56 -10.26 5.71
C VAL A 71 23.19 -10.83 4.45
N ASN A 72 23.95 -11.94 4.58
CA ASN A 72 24.47 -12.66 3.41
C ASN A 72 23.31 -13.21 2.56
N VAL A 73 23.44 -13.03 1.24
CA VAL A 73 22.44 -13.54 0.29
C VAL A 73 22.35 -15.05 0.32
N ARG A 74 21.14 -15.57 0.17
CA ARG A 74 20.84 -17.01 0.11
C ARG A 74 19.50 -17.24 -0.60
N THR A 75 19.28 -18.48 -1.02
CA THR A 75 17.96 -18.89 -1.55
C THR A 75 16.84 -18.58 -0.54
N GLY A 76 15.70 -18.11 -1.02
CA GLY A 76 14.58 -17.71 -0.16
C GLY A 76 14.64 -16.25 0.32
N ILE A 77 15.61 -15.46 -0.17
CA ILE A 77 15.66 -14.01 0.02
C ILE A 77 15.07 -13.30 -1.21
N ALA A 78 14.37 -12.21 -0.98
CA ALA A 78 13.91 -11.30 -2.02
C ALA A 78 14.13 -9.85 -1.63
N ALA A 79 14.23 -8.98 -2.64
CA ALA A 79 14.15 -7.54 -2.52
C ALA A 79 12.74 -7.06 -2.80
N ALA A 80 12.30 -6.02 -2.12
CA ALA A 80 11.00 -5.38 -2.32
C ALA A 80 11.04 -3.90 -1.94
N ASP A 81 9.96 -3.18 -2.27
CA ASP A 81 9.72 -1.84 -1.79
C ASP A 81 9.50 -1.85 -0.28
N PRO A 82 10.36 -1.19 0.52
CA PRO A 82 10.25 -1.20 1.98
C PRO A 82 9.01 -0.49 2.50
N ASP A 83 8.35 0.35 1.71
CA ASP A 83 7.12 1.03 2.11
C ASP A 83 5.90 0.07 2.00
N LEU A 84 5.95 -0.94 1.11
CA LEU A 84 4.93 -1.99 0.99
C LEU A 84 5.28 -3.25 1.80
N LEU A 85 6.48 -3.75 1.61
CA LEU A 85 6.97 -4.98 2.24
C LEU A 85 8.27 -4.67 3.00
N PRO A 86 8.18 -4.16 4.24
CA PRO A 86 9.35 -3.82 5.04
C PRO A 86 10.32 -5.00 5.19
N VAL A 87 11.59 -4.69 5.41
CA VAL A 87 12.63 -5.69 5.68
C VAL A 87 12.22 -6.60 6.85
N GLY A 88 12.37 -7.92 6.67
CA GLY A 88 11.89 -8.94 7.59
C GLY A 88 10.46 -9.42 7.32
N SER A 89 9.77 -8.88 6.30
CA SER A 89 8.50 -9.42 5.83
C SER A 89 8.70 -10.84 5.29
N VAL A 90 7.71 -11.70 5.54
CA VAL A 90 7.68 -13.08 5.02
C VAL A 90 6.48 -13.20 4.10
N ILE A 91 6.74 -13.64 2.88
CA ILE A 91 5.74 -13.83 1.84
C ILE A 91 5.79 -15.24 1.28
N GLU A 92 4.67 -15.74 0.83
CA GLU A 92 4.56 -16.93 0.01
C GLU A 92 4.34 -16.50 -1.44
N VAL A 93 5.13 -17.02 -2.35
CA VAL A 93 5.09 -16.73 -3.78
C VAL A 93 4.45 -17.88 -4.52
N ASP A 94 3.41 -17.57 -5.29
CA ASP A 94 2.69 -18.50 -6.15
C ASP A 94 2.76 -18.03 -7.62
N LYS A 95 2.59 -18.98 -8.55
CA LYS A 95 2.54 -18.73 -10.02
C LYS A 95 3.84 -18.21 -10.63
N SER A 96 4.98 -18.43 -9.97
CA SER A 96 6.32 -18.14 -10.53
C SER A 96 6.93 -19.36 -11.23
N GLY A 97 6.14 -20.41 -11.46
CA GLY A 97 6.56 -21.75 -11.86
C GLY A 97 6.90 -22.62 -10.65
N ASP A 98 6.72 -23.94 -10.76
CA ASP A 98 6.83 -24.87 -9.61
C ASP A 98 8.17 -24.78 -8.89
N ARG A 99 9.23 -24.41 -9.60
CA ARG A 99 10.60 -24.34 -9.07
C ARG A 99 10.82 -23.12 -8.16
N TYR A 100 10.07 -22.03 -8.38
CA TYR A 100 10.28 -20.76 -7.70
C TYR A 100 9.12 -20.38 -6.77
N ASN A 101 8.10 -21.22 -6.71
CA ASN A 101 7.04 -21.09 -5.71
C ASN A 101 7.62 -21.42 -4.33
N GLY A 102 7.16 -20.72 -3.31
CA GLY A 102 7.59 -20.98 -1.95
C GLY A 102 7.66 -19.73 -1.07
N ILE A 103 8.28 -19.90 0.08
CA ILE A 103 8.39 -18.84 1.09
C ILE A 103 9.68 -18.05 0.87
N TYR A 104 9.51 -16.73 0.83
CA TYR A 104 10.61 -15.77 0.73
C TYR A 104 10.57 -14.78 1.89
N THR A 105 11.75 -14.36 2.31
CA THR A 105 11.91 -13.30 3.30
C THR A 105 12.47 -12.06 2.61
N ILE A 106 11.83 -10.91 2.80
CA ILE A 106 12.31 -9.64 2.29
C ILE A 106 13.48 -9.19 3.17
N MET A 107 14.67 -9.26 2.62
CA MET A 107 15.92 -8.89 3.32
C MET A 107 16.73 -7.88 2.52
N ASP A 108 16.25 -7.51 1.35
CA ASP A 108 16.93 -6.59 0.45
C ASP A 108 15.98 -5.49 -0.04
N THR A 109 16.56 -4.40 -0.50
CA THR A 109 15.86 -3.28 -1.13
C THR A 109 16.68 -2.80 -2.31
N GLY A 110 16.03 -2.25 -3.32
CA GLY A 110 16.73 -1.71 -4.47
C GLY A 110 16.00 -0.49 -5.06
N PRO A 111 16.73 0.46 -5.66
CA PRO A 111 16.13 1.66 -6.24
C PRO A 111 15.19 1.37 -7.42
N LEU A 112 15.33 0.21 -8.05
CA LEU A 112 14.48 -0.25 -9.15
C LEU A 112 13.35 -1.17 -8.68
N VAL A 113 13.34 -1.58 -7.41
CA VAL A 113 12.33 -2.48 -6.83
C VAL A 113 11.35 -1.64 -6.04
N GLN A 114 10.41 -1.00 -6.74
CA GLN A 114 9.44 -0.09 -6.17
C GLN A 114 8.02 -0.54 -6.45
N GLY A 115 7.10 -0.22 -5.54
CA GLY A 115 5.69 -0.59 -5.65
C GLY A 115 5.48 -2.10 -5.62
N ARG A 116 4.55 -2.61 -6.42
CA ARG A 116 4.23 -4.05 -6.51
C ARG A 116 5.22 -4.82 -7.37
N HIS A 117 6.50 -4.65 -7.08
CA HIS A 117 7.61 -5.36 -7.70
C HIS A 117 8.44 -6.04 -6.62
N ILE A 118 8.85 -7.29 -6.87
CA ILE A 118 9.83 -8.02 -6.06
C ILE A 118 10.94 -8.59 -6.94
N ASP A 119 12.11 -8.75 -6.36
CA ASP A 119 13.27 -9.29 -7.05
C ASP A 119 13.81 -10.49 -6.26
N LEU A 120 13.73 -11.69 -6.86
CA LEU A 120 14.09 -12.94 -6.19
C LEU A 120 15.57 -13.23 -6.32
N TYR A 121 16.26 -13.54 -5.21
CA TYR A 121 17.65 -13.92 -5.28
C TYR A 121 17.84 -15.33 -5.85
N MET A 122 18.72 -15.46 -6.83
CA MET A 122 19.13 -16.73 -7.45
C MET A 122 20.64 -16.83 -7.50
N TRP A 123 21.22 -17.99 -7.12
CA TRP A 123 22.65 -18.21 -7.17
C TRP A 123 23.22 -18.18 -8.60
N ASN A 124 22.46 -18.68 -9.56
CA ASN A 124 22.89 -18.79 -10.94
C ASN A 124 22.38 -17.63 -11.77
N CYS A 125 23.30 -16.81 -12.30
CA CYS A 125 22.94 -15.66 -13.12
C CYS A 125 22.23 -16.01 -14.43
N ASN A 126 22.53 -17.19 -15.03
CA ASN A 126 21.82 -17.63 -16.23
C ASN A 126 20.37 -18.02 -15.89
N GLU A 127 20.15 -18.58 -14.70
CA GLU A 127 18.83 -18.87 -14.18
C GLU A 127 18.04 -17.59 -13.90
N ALA A 128 18.65 -16.58 -13.28
CA ALA A 128 18.04 -15.27 -13.06
C ALA A 128 17.67 -14.57 -14.39
N LEU A 129 18.53 -14.64 -15.38
CA LEU A 129 18.26 -14.11 -16.72
C LEU A 129 17.12 -14.85 -17.41
N ALA A 130 17.10 -16.19 -17.29
CA ALA A 130 16.05 -17.03 -17.88
C ALA A 130 14.69 -16.84 -17.19
N PHE A 131 14.67 -16.47 -15.90
CA PHE A 131 13.45 -16.17 -15.15
C PHE A 131 12.71 -14.97 -15.74
N GLY A 132 13.44 -13.92 -16.11
CA GLY A 132 12.87 -12.71 -16.71
C GLY A 132 11.93 -11.98 -15.76
N ALA A 133 10.89 -11.36 -16.34
CA ALA A 133 9.83 -10.69 -15.59
C ALA A 133 8.53 -11.49 -15.67
N GLN A 134 7.96 -11.86 -14.52
CA GLN A 134 6.76 -12.70 -14.44
C GLN A 134 5.70 -12.04 -13.55
N ARG A 135 4.42 -12.27 -13.88
CA ARG A 135 3.30 -11.90 -13.02
C ARG A 135 3.03 -13.04 -12.04
N ILE A 136 3.17 -12.74 -10.77
CA ILE A 136 3.00 -13.71 -9.68
C ILE A 136 1.88 -13.28 -8.74
N VAL A 137 1.50 -14.19 -7.85
CA VAL A 137 0.65 -13.88 -6.69
C VAL A 137 1.50 -14.08 -5.45
N ILE A 138 1.48 -13.11 -4.55
CA ILE A 138 2.07 -13.27 -3.24
C ILE A 138 0.99 -13.31 -2.16
N THR A 139 1.22 -14.11 -1.13
CA THR A 139 0.46 -14.07 0.13
C THR A 139 1.36 -13.50 1.21
N VAL A 140 0.97 -12.43 1.86
CA VAL A 140 1.74 -11.87 2.98
C VAL A 140 1.51 -12.71 4.21
N LEU A 141 2.52 -13.44 4.67
CA LEU A 141 2.42 -14.25 5.89
C LEU A 141 2.68 -13.40 7.14
N ARG A 142 3.63 -12.49 7.06
CA ARG A 142 4.00 -11.58 8.15
C ARG A 142 4.66 -10.33 7.57
N LEU A 143 4.34 -9.15 8.11
CA LEU A 143 5.07 -7.93 7.81
C LEU A 143 6.33 -7.83 8.69
N GLY A 144 7.37 -7.27 8.08
CA GLY A 144 8.58 -6.88 8.77
C GLY A 144 8.43 -5.57 9.56
N TRP A 145 9.55 -5.08 10.05
CA TRP A 145 9.59 -3.83 10.78
C TRP A 145 9.85 -2.65 9.84
N ASN A 146 8.97 -1.65 9.89
CA ASN A 146 9.14 -0.40 9.17
C ASN A 146 9.53 0.72 10.15
N PRO A 147 10.78 1.21 10.13
CA PRO A 147 11.22 2.28 11.02
C PRO A 147 10.48 3.59 10.81
N LYS A 148 9.96 3.84 9.61
CA LYS A 148 9.13 5.03 9.33
C LYS A 148 7.77 4.96 10.02
N ALA A 149 7.17 3.77 10.12
CA ALA A 149 5.90 3.56 10.80
C ALA A 149 5.99 3.69 12.33
N THR A 150 7.18 3.45 12.91
CA THR A 150 7.42 3.60 14.35
C THR A 150 7.79 5.02 14.77
N ASN A 151 8.13 5.89 13.81
CA ASN A 151 8.34 7.31 14.05
C ASN A 151 7.11 8.08 13.54
N PRO A 152 6.06 8.23 14.35
CA PRO A 152 4.87 8.95 13.95
C PRO A 152 5.23 10.39 13.57
N GLY A 153 4.71 10.85 12.44
CA GLY A 153 4.86 12.23 12.00
C GLY A 153 4.37 13.22 13.07
N LEU A 154 4.78 14.46 12.97
CA LEU A 154 4.45 15.49 13.99
C LEU A 154 2.94 15.62 14.18
N ILE A 155 2.16 15.51 13.12
CA ILE A 155 0.69 15.54 13.15
C ILE A 155 0.14 14.33 13.92
N GLU A 156 0.65 13.14 13.68
CA GLU A 156 0.21 11.91 14.32
C GLU A 156 0.58 11.90 15.82
N ARG A 157 1.73 12.48 16.19
CA ARG A 157 2.11 12.71 17.61
C ARG A 157 1.12 13.63 18.30
N LEU A 158 0.67 14.69 17.62
CA LEU A 158 -0.31 15.63 18.18
C LEU A 158 -1.68 14.97 18.37
N PHE A 159 -2.14 14.14 17.41
CA PHE A 159 -3.40 13.42 17.55
C PHE A 159 -3.34 12.38 18.67
N ARG A 160 -2.28 11.59 18.76
CA ARG A 160 -2.09 10.61 19.86
C ARG A 160 -1.99 11.29 21.23
N ALA A 161 -1.31 12.43 21.30
CA ALA A 161 -1.25 13.22 22.55
C ALA A 161 -2.63 13.72 22.98
N ARG A 162 -3.48 14.10 22.01
CA ARG A 162 -4.86 14.54 22.28
C ARG A 162 -5.76 13.39 22.71
N GLU A 163 -5.64 12.22 22.09
CA GLU A 163 -6.36 11.00 22.47
C GLU A 163 -5.93 10.51 23.86
N ALA A 164 -4.63 10.50 24.14
CA ALA A 164 -4.11 10.13 25.48
C ALA A 164 -4.61 11.07 26.59
N ALA A 165 -4.75 12.36 26.28
CA ALA A 165 -5.30 13.34 27.23
C ALA A 165 -6.82 13.18 27.48
N GLN A 166 -7.53 12.48 26.57
CA GLN A 166 -8.97 12.21 26.67
C GLN A 166 -9.27 10.84 27.31
N GLN A 167 -8.28 9.96 27.45
CA GLN A 167 -8.45 8.66 28.09
C GLN A 167 -8.53 8.85 29.62
N PRO A 168 -9.52 8.23 30.29
CA PRO A 168 -9.54 8.23 31.75
C PRO A 168 -8.29 7.54 32.31
N PRO A 169 -7.75 8.00 33.42
CA PRO A 169 -6.57 7.40 34.04
C PRO A 169 -6.80 5.90 34.28
N PRO A 170 -5.78 5.06 34.08
CA PRO A 170 -5.90 3.64 34.32
C PRO A 170 -6.30 3.39 35.79
N PRO A 171 -7.14 2.38 36.05
CA PRO A 171 -7.53 2.04 37.40
C PRO A 171 -6.29 1.77 38.27
N LEU A 172 -6.26 2.33 39.45
CA LEU A 172 -5.17 2.11 40.40
C LEU A 172 -4.99 0.60 40.64
N PRO A 173 -3.73 0.10 40.67
CA PRO A 173 -3.47 -1.30 40.97
C PRO A 173 -4.09 -1.64 42.34
N SER A 174 -4.92 -2.69 42.34
CA SER A 174 -5.50 -3.20 43.59
C SER A 174 -4.40 -3.53 44.57
N ARG A 175 -4.44 -2.89 45.74
CA ARG A 175 -3.52 -3.13 46.83
C ARG A 175 -3.56 -4.62 47.18
N PRO A 176 -2.42 -5.33 47.30
CA PRO A 176 -2.43 -6.70 47.76
C PRO A 176 -3.09 -6.75 49.16
N LEU A 177 -4.09 -7.62 49.31
CA LEU A 177 -4.65 -7.92 50.62
C LEU A 177 -3.52 -8.54 51.45
N ASP A 178 -3.11 -7.81 52.47
CA ASP A 178 -2.20 -8.27 53.50
C ASP A 178 -2.93 -9.38 54.27
N ILE A 179 -2.66 -10.63 53.95
CA ILE A 179 -3.17 -11.81 54.65
C ILE A 179 -2.18 -12.03 55.79
N ARG A 180 -2.57 -11.58 57.00
CA ARG A 180 -1.99 -12.06 58.27
C ARG A 180 -2.62 -13.36 58.67
#